data_53a9b6e233b414708f38469bef7824a1
#
_entry.id   53a9b6e233b414708f38469bef7824a1
#
_cell.length_a   1.000
_cell.length_b   1.000
_cell.length_c   1.000
_cell.angle_alpha   90.00
_cell.angle_beta   90.00
_cell.angle_gamma   90.00
#
_symmetry.space_group_name_H-M   'P 1'
#
loop_
_entity.id
_entity.type
_entity.pdbx_description
1 polymer ?
#
loop_
_entity_poly.entity_id
_entity_poly.type
_entity_poly.pdbx_seq_one_letter_code
_entity_poly.pdbx_strand_id
1 'polypeptide(L)'
;FRINNQGLVARAALTLAGNFGADIDLAFNASARIELNTTGSEQMIGNAVIRQGFYLELAGEISFVDIVDAMGSASLYIGPEGLEFQFVLSFNVANVLFFDASGGAGVYTGNTDSAKNGLALALAVSVRADVNIASLEASGTLIVNTTSIDRVLGTVNLAANTFMLDVTGKMQVLEVIKVEASFRIVISQEDGQEFWLIDIDLSLDFFGIARLSGDFYLDSTGIFRLNV
;
A
#
# COMPACT_ATOMS: atom_id res chain seq x y z
N PHE A 1 -25.77 8.18 17.89
CA PHE A 1 -26.22 8.95 16.71
C PHE A 1 -26.91 10.24 17.14
N ARG A 2 -26.94 11.22 16.23
CA ARG A 2 -27.67 12.49 16.41
C ARG A 2 -28.37 12.82 15.08
N ILE A 3 -29.63 13.23 15.17
CA ILE A 3 -30.42 13.74 14.05
C ILE A 3 -30.88 15.16 14.39
N ASN A 4 -30.77 16.07 13.46
CA ASN A 4 -31.27 17.42 13.52
C ASN A 4 -31.70 17.90 12.11
N ASN A 5 -32.08 19.14 11.98
CA ASN A 5 -32.50 19.74 10.70
C ASN A 5 -31.35 19.89 9.69
N GLN A 6 -30.12 19.67 10.07
CA GLN A 6 -28.95 19.69 9.19
C GLN A 6 -28.61 18.31 8.62
N GLY A 7 -29.11 17.23 9.24
CA GLY A 7 -28.87 15.86 8.78
C GLY A 7 -28.70 14.85 9.91
N LEU A 8 -28.15 13.70 9.53
CA LEU A 8 -27.84 12.56 10.39
C LEU A 8 -26.34 12.47 10.62
N VAL A 9 -25.95 12.29 11.88
CA VAL A 9 -24.58 11.93 12.27
C VAL A 9 -24.64 10.64 13.11
N ALA A 10 -23.93 9.61 12.69
CA ALA A 10 -23.94 8.31 13.35
C ALA A 10 -22.54 7.72 13.41
N ARG A 11 -22.29 6.95 14.47
CA ARG A 11 -21.11 6.10 14.63
C ARG A 11 -21.53 4.78 15.27
N ALA A 12 -21.05 3.67 14.71
CA ALA A 12 -21.23 2.33 15.25
C ALA A 12 -19.88 1.59 15.24
N ALA A 13 -19.66 0.74 16.22
CA ALA A 13 -18.53 -0.17 16.27
C ALA A 13 -19.04 -1.56 16.66
N LEU A 14 -18.47 -2.59 16.03
CA LEU A 14 -18.76 -3.99 16.27
C LEU A 14 -17.43 -4.72 16.45
N THR A 15 -17.37 -5.61 17.40
CA THR A 15 -16.25 -6.56 17.56
C THR A 15 -16.80 -7.96 17.57
N LEU A 16 -16.17 -8.87 16.82
CA LEU A 16 -16.49 -10.27 16.73
C LEU A 16 -15.22 -11.07 16.99
N ALA A 17 -15.25 -11.96 17.95
CA ALA A 17 -14.15 -12.87 18.26
C ALA A 17 -14.69 -14.31 18.37
N GLY A 18 -13.92 -15.25 17.90
CA GLY A 18 -14.26 -16.67 17.97
C GLY A 18 -13.01 -17.54 18.08
N ASN A 19 -13.16 -18.63 18.81
CA ASN A 19 -12.16 -19.70 18.87
C ASN A 19 -12.91 -21.02 18.70
N PHE A 20 -12.58 -21.78 17.68
CA PHE A 20 -13.24 -23.02 17.32
C PHE A 20 -12.60 -24.26 17.97
N GLY A 21 -11.77 -24.04 19.00
CA GLY A 21 -11.28 -25.07 19.91
C GLY A 21 -10.24 -26.02 19.34
N ALA A 22 -9.85 -27.01 20.15
CA ALA A 22 -8.73 -27.89 19.91
C ALA A 22 -8.83 -28.83 18.69
N ASP A 23 -10.02 -28.98 18.12
CA ASP A 23 -10.21 -29.89 16.98
C ASP A 23 -9.87 -29.23 15.62
N ILE A 24 -9.97 -27.89 15.55
CA ILE A 24 -9.73 -27.13 14.31
C ILE A 24 -8.58 -26.14 14.50
N ASP A 25 -8.33 -25.72 15.75
CA ASP A 25 -7.31 -24.74 16.14
C ASP A 25 -7.36 -23.46 15.27
N LEU A 26 -8.57 -22.93 15.11
CA LEU A 26 -8.84 -21.69 14.39
C LEU A 26 -9.30 -20.62 15.36
N ALA A 27 -8.56 -19.56 15.46
CA ALA A 27 -8.93 -18.36 16.19
C ALA A 27 -9.10 -17.17 15.23
N PHE A 28 -10.07 -16.31 15.50
CA PHE A 28 -10.22 -15.05 14.79
C PHE A 28 -10.69 -13.93 15.71
N ASN A 29 -10.30 -12.74 15.38
CA ASN A 29 -10.76 -11.52 16.00
C ASN A 29 -10.98 -10.45 14.89
N ALA A 30 -12.17 -9.88 14.83
CA ALA A 30 -12.51 -8.89 13.83
C ALA A 30 -13.26 -7.71 14.44
N SER A 31 -13.01 -6.53 13.92
CA SER A 31 -13.71 -5.32 14.29
C SER A 31 -14.19 -4.55 13.06
N ALA A 32 -15.31 -3.86 13.20
CA ALA A 32 -15.83 -2.96 12.19
C ALA A 32 -16.22 -1.63 12.83
N ARG A 33 -15.93 -0.53 12.13
CA ARG A 33 -16.37 0.81 12.50
C ARG A 33 -17.05 1.47 11.31
N ILE A 34 -18.23 2.00 11.54
CA ILE A 34 -19.04 2.70 10.53
C ILE A 34 -19.34 4.10 11.05
N GLU A 35 -19.09 5.09 10.24
CA GLU A 35 -19.40 6.47 10.50
C GLU A 35 -20.18 7.06 9.33
N LEU A 36 -21.21 7.86 9.63
CA LEU A 36 -22.02 8.55 8.63
C LEU A 36 -22.25 9.98 9.10
N ASN A 37 -22.00 10.93 8.24
CA ASN A 37 -22.30 12.32 8.47
C ASN A 37 -22.88 12.94 7.19
N THR A 38 -24.17 13.17 7.17
CA THR A 38 -24.88 13.78 6.02
C THR A 38 -25.00 15.29 6.13
N THR A 39 -24.39 15.91 7.17
CA THR A 39 -24.37 17.37 7.31
C THR A 39 -23.31 17.99 6.42
N GLY A 40 -23.37 19.29 6.19
CA GLY A 40 -22.40 20.01 5.35
C GLY A 40 -21.02 20.27 5.98
N SER A 41 -20.73 19.73 7.18
CA SER A 41 -19.47 19.98 7.90
C SER A 41 -19.12 18.83 8.84
N GLU A 42 -17.89 18.79 9.32
CA GLU A 42 -17.48 17.87 10.38
C GLU A 42 -18.34 18.03 11.64
N GLN A 43 -18.63 16.94 12.29
CA GLN A 43 -19.46 16.86 13.48
C GLN A 43 -18.77 16.03 14.56
N MET A 44 -19.16 16.24 15.81
CA MET A 44 -18.67 15.46 16.94
C MET A 44 -19.75 14.53 17.52
N ILE A 45 -19.38 13.29 17.79
CA ILE A 45 -20.12 12.35 18.63
C ILE A 45 -19.22 11.92 19.79
N GLY A 46 -19.54 12.36 21.00
CA GLY A 46 -18.62 12.25 22.13
C GLY A 46 -17.31 12.98 21.84
N ASN A 47 -16.19 12.27 21.92
CA ASN A 47 -14.86 12.80 21.62
C ASN A 47 -14.40 12.50 20.18
N ALA A 48 -15.24 11.88 19.34
CA ALA A 48 -14.88 11.52 17.98
C ALA A 48 -15.35 12.59 16.99
N VAL A 49 -14.43 13.03 16.13
CA VAL A 49 -14.73 13.86 14.95
C VAL A 49 -15.22 12.96 13.83
N ILE A 50 -16.43 13.22 13.33
CA ILE A 50 -17.05 12.48 12.22
C ILE A 50 -16.98 13.37 10.97
N ARG A 51 -16.16 13.01 10.01
CA ARG A 51 -16.02 13.72 8.72
C ARG A 51 -17.34 13.67 7.94
N GLN A 52 -17.59 14.68 7.13
CA GLN A 52 -18.72 14.64 6.20
C GLN A 52 -18.58 13.47 5.23
N GLY A 53 -19.64 12.68 5.07
CA GLY A 53 -19.66 11.51 4.19
C GLY A 53 -19.88 10.20 4.92
N PHE A 54 -19.41 9.12 4.34
CA PHE A 54 -19.47 7.74 4.84
C PHE A 54 -18.06 7.20 5.07
N TYR A 55 -17.84 6.59 6.21
CA TYR A 55 -16.60 5.89 6.54
C TYR A 55 -16.88 4.48 7.03
N LEU A 56 -16.16 3.51 6.48
CA LEU A 56 -16.14 2.11 6.92
C LEU A 56 -14.69 1.71 7.18
N GLU A 57 -14.43 1.11 8.32
CA GLU A 57 -13.17 0.48 8.64
C GLU A 57 -13.43 -0.94 9.08
N LEU A 58 -12.62 -1.87 8.59
CA LEU A 58 -12.60 -3.27 8.96
C LEU A 58 -11.17 -3.60 9.39
N ALA A 59 -11.01 -4.33 10.48
CA ALA A 59 -9.73 -4.85 10.91
C ALA A 59 -9.92 -6.25 11.48
N GLY A 60 -8.94 -7.12 11.33
CA GLY A 60 -9.03 -8.47 11.85
C GLY A 60 -7.72 -9.22 11.80
N GLU A 61 -7.70 -10.28 12.57
CA GLU A 61 -6.62 -11.27 12.64
C GLU A 61 -7.21 -12.68 12.63
N ILE A 62 -6.51 -13.59 12.00
CA ILE A 62 -6.83 -15.01 11.94
C ILE A 62 -5.55 -15.79 12.23
N SER A 63 -5.63 -16.75 13.14
CA SER A 63 -4.59 -17.75 13.37
C SER A 63 -5.15 -19.14 13.14
N PHE A 64 -4.43 -19.99 12.43
CA PHE A 64 -4.85 -21.34 12.09
C PHE A 64 -3.71 -22.35 12.31
N VAL A 65 -3.92 -23.27 13.25
CA VAL A 65 -3.03 -24.41 13.58
C VAL A 65 -1.58 -23.95 13.85
N ASP A 66 -1.38 -22.77 14.43
CA ASP A 66 -0.06 -22.14 14.62
C ASP A 66 0.83 -22.13 13.36
N ILE A 67 0.25 -22.37 12.18
CA ILE A 67 0.95 -22.41 10.90
C ILE A 67 0.71 -21.15 10.09
N VAL A 68 -0.52 -20.63 10.13
CA VAL A 68 -0.90 -19.44 9.36
C VAL A 68 -1.40 -18.37 10.30
N ASP A 69 -0.72 -17.23 10.25
CA ASP A 69 -1.18 -16.00 10.88
C ASP A 69 -1.44 -14.95 9.80
N ALA A 70 -2.62 -14.39 9.81
CA ALA A 70 -2.98 -13.30 8.92
C ALA A 70 -3.63 -12.17 9.71
N MET A 71 -3.21 -10.94 9.44
CA MET A 71 -3.83 -9.76 9.99
C MET A 71 -4.02 -8.71 8.91
N GLY A 72 -5.04 -7.91 9.04
CA GLY A 72 -5.25 -6.84 8.07
C GLY A 72 -6.30 -5.85 8.50
N SER A 73 -6.29 -4.72 7.82
CA SER A 73 -7.31 -3.71 7.91
C SER A 73 -7.60 -3.12 6.55
N ALA A 74 -8.83 -2.67 6.36
CA ALA A 74 -9.25 -1.92 5.20
C ALA A 74 -10.17 -0.79 5.62
N SER A 75 -10.06 0.35 4.97
CA SER A 75 -10.97 1.46 5.18
C SER A 75 -11.48 2.02 3.86
N LEU A 76 -12.72 2.46 3.85
CA LEU A 76 -13.38 3.12 2.74
C LEU A 76 -13.96 4.44 3.24
N TYR A 77 -13.60 5.51 2.58
CA TYR A 77 -14.20 6.82 2.80
C TYR A 77 -14.86 7.31 1.51
N ILE A 78 -16.10 7.76 1.61
CA ILE A 78 -16.84 8.41 0.52
C ILE A 78 -17.25 9.79 1.01
N GLY A 79 -16.64 10.81 0.45
CA GLY A 79 -16.83 12.20 0.85
C GLY A 79 -17.14 13.13 -0.32
N PRO A 80 -17.20 14.42 -0.08
CA PRO A 80 -17.56 15.41 -1.10
C PRO A 80 -16.59 15.46 -2.28
N GLU A 81 -15.31 15.17 -2.06
CA GLU A 81 -14.28 15.22 -3.11
C GLU A 81 -14.18 13.93 -3.92
N GLY A 82 -14.68 12.81 -3.38
CA GLY A 82 -14.60 11.52 -4.05
C GLY A 82 -14.58 10.33 -3.08
N LEU A 83 -13.91 9.27 -3.51
CA LEU A 83 -13.77 8.01 -2.78
C LEU A 83 -12.31 7.75 -2.48
N GLU A 84 -12.01 7.33 -1.26
CA GLU A 84 -10.70 6.85 -0.84
C GLU A 84 -10.82 5.46 -0.21
N PHE A 85 -9.94 4.56 -0.62
CA PHE A 85 -9.80 3.22 -0.08
C PHE A 85 -8.38 3.01 0.40
N GLN A 86 -8.21 2.35 1.54
CA GLN A 86 -6.88 2.01 2.10
C GLN A 86 -6.93 0.61 2.67
N PHE A 87 -5.80 -0.08 2.63
CA PHE A 87 -5.65 -1.40 3.24
C PHE A 87 -4.23 -1.65 3.74
N VAL A 88 -4.14 -2.52 4.72
CA VAL A 88 -2.90 -3.14 5.21
C VAL A 88 -3.19 -4.63 5.39
N LEU A 89 -2.30 -5.47 4.91
CA LEU A 89 -2.38 -6.92 5.03
C LEU A 89 -1.01 -7.46 5.39
N SER A 90 -0.94 -8.31 6.38
CA SER A 90 0.24 -9.08 6.75
C SER A 90 -0.14 -10.55 6.84
N PHE A 91 0.72 -11.42 6.33
CA PHE A 91 0.48 -12.84 6.26
C PHE A 91 1.79 -13.59 6.55
N ASN A 92 1.73 -14.56 7.46
CA ASN A 92 2.84 -15.41 7.84
C ASN A 92 2.43 -16.88 7.71
N VAL A 93 3.24 -17.69 7.05
CA VAL A 93 3.04 -19.13 6.94
C VAL A 93 4.22 -19.86 7.55
N ALA A 94 4.00 -20.59 8.62
CA ALA A 94 4.97 -21.47 9.28
C ALA A 94 6.30 -20.79 9.63
N ASN A 95 6.32 -19.46 9.81
CA ASN A 95 7.52 -18.64 9.99
C ASN A 95 8.56 -18.78 8.87
N VAL A 96 8.13 -19.22 7.69
CA VAL A 96 8.98 -19.44 6.49
C VAL A 96 8.67 -18.42 5.41
N LEU A 97 7.38 -18.13 5.20
CA LEU A 97 6.92 -17.17 4.20
C LEU A 97 6.19 -16.02 4.88
N PHE A 98 6.67 -14.82 4.63
CA PHE A 98 6.08 -13.56 5.08
C PHE A 98 5.68 -12.74 3.86
N PHE A 99 4.49 -12.21 3.89
CA PHE A 99 3.96 -11.33 2.87
C PHE A 99 3.29 -10.13 3.55
N ASP A 100 3.69 -8.94 3.16
CA ASP A 100 3.08 -7.69 3.59
C ASP A 100 2.65 -6.89 2.37
N ALA A 101 1.44 -6.35 2.43
CA ALA A 101 0.93 -5.45 1.43
C ALA A 101 0.21 -4.29 2.10
N SER A 102 0.45 -3.10 1.63
CA SER A 102 -0.28 -1.92 2.05
C SER A 102 -0.52 -1.00 0.89
N GLY A 103 -1.61 -0.27 0.93
CA GLY A 103 -1.88 0.66 -0.14
C GLY A 103 -3.15 1.44 0.06
N GLY A 104 -3.38 2.33 -0.89
CA GLY A 104 -4.59 3.11 -0.98
C GLY A 104 -4.85 3.55 -2.42
N ALA A 105 -6.11 3.81 -2.69
CA ALA A 105 -6.56 4.40 -3.95
C ALA A 105 -7.57 5.50 -3.65
N GLY A 106 -7.45 6.63 -4.35
CA GLY A 106 -8.41 7.72 -4.31
C GLY A 106 -8.92 8.04 -5.71
N VAL A 107 -10.22 8.17 -5.85
CA VAL A 107 -10.88 8.65 -7.07
C VAL A 107 -11.56 9.96 -6.73
N TYR A 108 -11.03 11.05 -7.25
CA TYR A 108 -11.47 12.42 -6.98
C TYR A 108 -12.25 12.95 -8.17
N THR A 109 -13.51 13.31 -7.94
CA THR A 109 -14.43 13.76 -9.01
C THR A 109 -15.27 14.96 -8.59
N GLY A 110 -15.25 15.31 -7.30
CA GLY A 110 -16.11 16.35 -6.71
C GLY A 110 -15.52 17.75 -6.73
N ASN A 111 -14.30 17.95 -7.24
CA ASN A 111 -13.68 19.26 -7.26
C ASN A 111 -14.23 20.13 -8.39
N THR A 112 -14.50 21.39 -8.11
CA THR A 112 -14.91 22.38 -9.11
C THR A 112 -13.79 22.71 -10.09
N ASP A 113 -12.54 22.61 -9.65
CA ASP A 113 -11.34 22.67 -10.50
C ASP A 113 -11.08 21.25 -11.05
N SER A 114 -11.35 21.04 -12.32
CA SER A 114 -11.20 19.73 -12.96
C SER A 114 -9.77 19.16 -12.91
N ALA A 115 -8.75 20.02 -12.84
CA ALA A 115 -7.36 19.60 -12.73
C ALA A 115 -7.05 18.88 -11.39
N LYS A 116 -7.85 19.08 -10.35
CA LYS A 116 -7.77 18.39 -9.07
C LYS A 116 -8.50 17.06 -9.05
N ASN A 117 -9.29 16.76 -10.08
CA ASN A 117 -9.94 15.47 -10.25
C ASN A 117 -8.98 14.47 -10.89
N GLY A 118 -9.15 13.20 -10.59
CA GLY A 118 -8.29 12.15 -11.11
C GLY A 118 -8.15 10.97 -10.17
N LEU A 119 -7.11 10.18 -10.40
CA LEU A 119 -6.75 8.99 -9.64
C LEU A 119 -5.48 9.26 -8.82
N ALA A 120 -5.51 8.84 -7.58
CA ALA A 120 -4.31 8.68 -6.77
C ALA A 120 -4.22 7.21 -6.30
N LEU A 121 -3.04 6.60 -6.39
CA LEU A 121 -2.79 5.21 -6.00
C LEU A 121 -1.42 5.11 -5.34
N ALA A 122 -1.37 4.44 -4.21
CA ALA A 122 -0.15 3.98 -3.58
C ALA A 122 -0.28 2.50 -3.25
N LEU A 123 0.71 1.70 -3.63
CA LEU A 123 0.78 0.27 -3.31
C LEU A 123 2.21 -0.06 -2.93
N ALA A 124 2.38 -0.70 -1.80
CA ALA A 124 3.64 -1.30 -1.36
C ALA A 124 3.42 -2.79 -1.06
N VAL A 125 4.31 -3.61 -1.56
CA VAL A 125 4.28 -5.07 -1.36
C VAL A 125 5.66 -5.53 -0.96
N SER A 126 5.76 -6.42 0.03
CA SER A 126 7.00 -7.12 0.34
C SER A 126 6.75 -8.60 0.54
N VAL A 127 7.70 -9.41 0.11
CA VAL A 127 7.71 -10.86 0.27
C VAL A 127 9.06 -11.27 0.82
N ARG A 128 9.07 -12.09 1.85
CA ARG A 128 10.27 -12.74 2.37
C ARG A 128 9.99 -14.22 2.55
N ALA A 129 10.83 -15.05 1.99
CA ALA A 129 10.85 -16.48 2.27
C ALA A 129 12.25 -16.88 2.74
N ASP A 130 12.31 -17.67 3.79
CA ASP A 130 13.56 -18.16 4.36
C ASP A 130 13.42 -19.66 4.68
N VAL A 131 14.12 -20.45 3.94
CA VAL A 131 14.25 -21.90 4.14
C VAL A 131 15.73 -22.26 4.25
N ASN A 132 16.05 -23.35 4.91
CA ASN A 132 17.43 -23.74 5.21
C ASN A 132 18.40 -23.72 4.01
N ILE A 133 17.89 -23.81 2.80
CA ILE A 133 18.69 -23.89 1.56
C ILE A 133 18.55 -22.67 0.66
N ALA A 134 17.57 -21.79 0.91
CA ALA A 134 17.34 -20.63 0.07
C ALA A 134 16.61 -19.52 0.83
N SER A 135 16.97 -18.28 0.53
CA SER A 135 16.23 -17.10 0.97
C SER A 135 15.82 -16.25 -0.23
N LEU A 136 14.66 -15.63 -0.13
CA LEU A 136 14.12 -14.68 -1.09
C LEU A 136 13.59 -13.46 -0.34
N GLU A 137 13.98 -12.29 -0.79
CA GLU A 137 13.35 -11.04 -0.38
C GLU A 137 13.02 -10.24 -1.66
N ALA A 138 11.81 -9.73 -1.74
CA ALA A 138 11.40 -8.86 -2.82
C ALA A 138 10.45 -7.79 -2.28
N SER A 139 10.56 -6.59 -2.80
CA SER A 139 9.63 -5.50 -2.49
C SER A 139 9.33 -4.68 -3.73
N GLY A 140 8.15 -4.09 -3.75
CA GLY A 140 7.73 -3.22 -4.84
C GLY A 140 6.85 -2.08 -4.31
N THR A 141 7.01 -0.93 -4.92
CA THR A 141 6.19 0.26 -4.66
C THR A 141 5.68 0.82 -5.98
N LEU A 142 4.38 1.06 -6.04
CA LEU A 142 3.72 1.76 -7.15
C LEU A 142 3.05 3.01 -6.61
N ILE A 143 3.37 4.15 -7.20
CA ILE A 143 2.74 5.44 -6.89
C ILE A 143 2.20 6.02 -8.20
N VAL A 144 0.95 6.44 -8.17
CA VAL A 144 0.30 7.16 -9.28
C VAL A 144 -0.47 8.32 -8.70
N ASN A 145 -0.30 9.51 -9.23
CA ASN A 145 -1.15 10.65 -8.95
C ASN A 145 -1.38 11.44 -10.24
N THR A 146 -2.58 11.32 -10.81
CA THR A 146 -2.94 12.03 -12.04
C THR A 146 -3.59 13.38 -11.78
N THR A 147 -3.69 13.80 -10.50
CA THR A 147 -4.23 15.11 -10.15
C THR A 147 -3.13 16.17 -10.16
N SER A 148 -3.50 17.41 -10.35
CA SER A 148 -2.57 18.56 -10.35
C SER A 148 -2.14 19.03 -8.96
N ILE A 149 -2.51 18.32 -7.91
CA ILE A 149 -2.14 18.63 -6.52
C ILE A 149 -1.57 17.39 -5.83
N ASP A 150 -0.76 17.64 -4.81
CA ASP A 150 -0.32 16.57 -3.93
C ASP A 150 -1.51 15.91 -3.23
N ARG A 151 -1.46 14.59 -3.11
CA ARG A 151 -2.45 13.79 -2.40
C ARG A 151 -1.81 13.01 -1.27
N VAL A 152 -2.58 12.76 -0.23
CA VAL A 152 -2.15 11.91 0.89
C VAL A 152 -3.11 10.74 0.98
N LEU A 153 -2.58 9.52 0.85
CA LEU A 153 -3.33 8.28 1.06
C LEU A 153 -2.73 7.54 2.26
N GLY A 154 -3.46 7.53 3.36
CA GLY A 154 -2.93 7.04 4.64
C GLY A 154 -1.74 7.86 5.11
N THR A 155 -0.56 7.26 5.10
CA THR A 155 0.71 7.91 5.48
C THR A 155 1.58 8.27 4.27
N VAL A 156 1.13 7.96 3.05
CA VAL A 156 1.91 8.15 1.81
C VAL A 156 1.55 9.49 1.18
N ASN A 157 2.56 10.32 0.95
CA ASN A 157 2.43 11.55 0.18
C ASN A 157 2.72 11.27 -1.28
N LEU A 158 1.80 11.63 -2.17
CA LEU A 158 1.87 11.44 -3.61
C LEU A 158 1.96 12.81 -4.28
N ALA A 159 3.13 13.13 -4.81
CA ALA A 159 3.32 14.36 -5.55
C ALA A 159 2.37 14.45 -6.77
N ALA A 160 1.97 15.67 -7.12
CA ALA A 160 1.09 15.91 -8.27
C ALA A 160 1.70 15.36 -9.58
N ASN A 161 0.85 14.88 -10.49
CA ASN A 161 1.25 14.42 -11.82
C ASN A 161 2.43 13.42 -11.82
N THR A 162 2.38 12.44 -10.91
CA THR A 162 3.48 11.49 -10.70
C THR A 162 3.06 10.07 -11.00
N PHE A 163 3.94 9.34 -11.67
CA PHE A 163 3.97 7.87 -11.74
C PHE A 163 5.34 7.41 -11.28
N MET A 164 5.39 6.46 -10.35
CA MET A 164 6.62 5.80 -9.91
C MET A 164 6.36 4.31 -9.73
N LEU A 165 7.22 3.49 -10.32
CA LEU A 165 7.32 2.07 -10.05
C LEU A 165 8.75 1.77 -9.59
N ASP A 166 8.89 1.19 -8.42
CA ASP A 166 10.16 0.76 -7.84
C ASP A 166 10.02 -0.68 -7.39
N VAL A 167 10.89 -1.57 -7.87
CA VAL A 167 10.88 -2.99 -7.53
C VAL A 167 12.31 -3.43 -7.24
N THR A 168 12.51 -4.06 -6.10
CA THR A 168 13.80 -4.64 -5.73
C THR A 168 13.62 -6.08 -5.30
N GLY A 169 14.65 -6.89 -5.51
CA GLY A 169 14.64 -8.29 -5.09
C GLY A 169 16.04 -8.84 -4.91
N LYS A 170 16.20 -9.73 -3.94
CA LYS A 170 17.40 -10.52 -3.74
C LYS A 170 17.03 -11.96 -3.46
N MET A 171 17.83 -12.86 -3.98
CA MET A 171 17.71 -14.30 -3.77
C MET A 171 19.09 -14.87 -3.44
N GLN A 172 19.13 -15.76 -2.47
CA GLN A 172 20.32 -16.50 -2.12
C GLN A 172 19.97 -17.99 -2.05
N VAL A 173 20.82 -18.84 -2.64
CA VAL A 173 20.67 -20.29 -2.61
C VAL A 173 21.96 -20.92 -2.09
N LEU A 174 21.85 -21.69 -1.01
CA LEU A 174 22.96 -22.43 -0.36
C LEU A 174 24.18 -21.53 -0.04
N GLU A 175 23.97 -20.25 0.21
CA GLU A 175 25.05 -19.25 0.40
C GLU A 175 26.03 -19.12 -0.77
N VAL A 176 25.76 -19.77 -1.90
CA VAL A 176 26.68 -19.88 -3.04
C VAL A 176 26.22 -19.12 -4.27
N ILE A 177 24.93 -18.92 -4.44
CA ILE A 177 24.37 -18.11 -5.52
C ILE A 177 23.62 -16.93 -4.88
N LYS A 178 24.02 -15.72 -5.21
CA LYS A 178 23.34 -14.48 -4.80
C LYS A 178 22.94 -13.70 -6.03
N VAL A 179 21.67 -13.32 -6.09
CA VAL A 179 21.11 -12.48 -7.15
C VAL A 179 20.47 -11.27 -6.47
N GLU A 180 20.83 -10.08 -6.93
CA GLU A 180 20.19 -8.83 -6.53
C GLU A 180 19.76 -8.09 -7.79
N ALA A 181 18.56 -7.54 -7.79
CA ALA A 181 18.04 -6.77 -8.91
C ALA A 181 17.19 -5.61 -8.40
N SER A 182 17.29 -4.47 -9.05
CA SER A 182 16.37 -3.36 -8.87
C SER A 182 15.91 -2.81 -10.22
N PHE A 183 14.68 -2.32 -10.24
CA PHE A 183 14.07 -1.70 -11.40
C PHE A 183 13.23 -0.51 -10.95
N ARG A 184 13.53 0.65 -11.48
CA ARG A 184 12.83 1.88 -11.13
C ARG A 184 12.42 2.66 -12.38
N ILE A 185 11.16 3.05 -12.44
CA ILE A 185 10.63 4.02 -13.39
C ILE A 185 10.02 5.17 -12.60
N VAL A 186 10.35 6.39 -12.97
CA VAL A 186 9.69 7.60 -12.47
C VAL A 186 9.26 8.43 -13.66
N ILE A 187 8.02 8.91 -13.63
CA ILE A 187 7.50 9.93 -14.53
C ILE A 187 6.86 10.99 -13.63
N SER A 188 7.30 12.21 -13.73
CA SER A 188 6.79 13.32 -12.95
C SER A 188 6.73 14.59 -13.77
N GLN A 189 6.04 15.59 -13.27
CA GLN A 189 5.99 16.91 -13.87
C GLN A 189 6.45 17.93 -12.81
N GLU A 190 7.63 18.52 -13.05
CA GLU A 190 8.18 19.58 -12.22
C GLU A 190 8.22 20.89 -13.03
N ASP A 191 7.68 21.98 -12.49
CA ASP A 191 7.65 23.30 -13.12
C ASP A 191 7.09 23.31 -14.57
N GLY A 192 6.13 22.41 -14.84
CA GLY A 192 5.52 22.28 -16.17
C GLY A 192 6.38 21.54 -17.20
N GLN A 193 7.50 20.97 -16.77
CA GLN A 193 8.36 20.12 -17.63
C GLN A 193 8.18 18.65 -17.24
N GLU A 194 8.03 17.78 -18.24
CA GLU A 194 8.00 16.34 -18.02
C GLU A 194 9.41 15.84 -17.72
N PHE A 195 9.52 15.13 -16.61
CA PHE A 195 10.70 14.38 -16.22
C PHE A 195 10.38 12.90 -16.21
N TRP A 196 11.24 12.08 -16.79
CA TRP A 196 11.17 10.64 -16.65
C TRP A 196 12.57 10.03 -16.50
N LEU A 197 12.62 8.91 -15.82
CA LEU A 197 13.84 8.16 -15.51
C LEU A 197 13.54 6.66 -15.54
N ILE A 198 14.45 5.89 -16.08
CA ILE A 198 14.51 4.43 -15.99
C ILE A 198 15.87 4.06 -15.42
N ASP A 199 15.87 3.27 -14.35
CA ASP A 199 17.06 2.83 -13.63
C ASP A 199 16.95 1.33 -13.35
N ILE A 200 17.95 0.55 -13.75
CA ILE A 200 17.95 -0.91 -13.62
C ILE A 200 19.32 -1.33 -13.13
N ASP A 201 19.38 -2.03 -12.01
CA ASP A 201 20.59 -2.66 -11.51
C ASP A 201 20.42 -4.18 -11.43
N LEU A 202 21.45 -4.90 -11.77
CA LEU A 202 21.53 -6.35 -11.66
C LEU A 202 22.89 -6.77 -11.12
N SER A 203 22.90 -7.65 -10.14
CA SER A 203 24.11 -8.29 -9.62
C SER A 203 23.88 -9.78 -9.44
N LEU A 204 24.81 -10.58 -9.95
CA LEU A 204 24.87 -12.02 -9.78
C LEU A 204 26.25 -12.39 -9.23
N ASP A 205 26.28 -13.02 -8.07
CA ASP A 205 27.49 -13.57 -7.45
C ASP A 205 27.36 -15.10 -7.42
N PHE A 206 28.34 -15.76 -7.99
CA PHE A 206 28.38 -17.20 -8.10
C PHE A 206 29.59 -17.75 -7.31
N PHE A 207 29.34 -18.31 -6.13
CA PHE A 207 30.34 -18.89 -5.23
C PHE A 207 31.44 -17.92 -4.74
N GLY A 208 31.26 -16.61 -4.87
CA GLY A 208 32.34 -15.65 -4.66
C GLY A 208 33.50 -15.75 -5.65
N ILE A 209 33.38 -16.62 -6.69
CA ILE A 209 34.40 -16.87 -7.70
C ILE A 209 34.13 -16.04 -8.97
N ALA A 210 32.88 -15.90 -9.35
CA ALA A 210 32.46 -15.10 -10.50
C ALA A 210 31.37 -14.13 -10.10
N ARG A 211 31.52 -12.87 -10.49
CA ARG A 211 30.53 -11.83 -10.29
C ARG A 211 30.23 -11.18 -11.63
N LEU A 212 28.95 -11.09 -11.95
CA LEU A 212 28.42 -10.30 -13.04
C LEU A 212 27.56 -9.19 -12.45
N SER A 213 27.80 -7.95 -12.88
CA SER A 213 26.95 -6.83 -12.49
C SER A 213 26.75 -5.92 -13.70
N GLY A 214 25.59 -5.30 -13.77
CA GLY A 214 25.29 -4.32 -14.80
C GLY A 214 24.29 -3.30 -14.28
N ASP A 215 24.45 -2.07 -14.74
CA ASP A 215 23.50 -1.00 -14.49
C ASP A 215 23.12 -0.32 -15.82
N PHE A 216 21.86 0.03 -15.92
CA PHE A 216 21.30 0.81 -17.01
C PHE A 216 20.57 2.01 -16.44
N TYR A 217 20.91 3.20 -16.92
CA TYR A 217 20.26 4.43 -16.56
C TYR A 217 19.92 5.24 -17.81
N LEU A 218 18.70 5.77 -17.89
CA LEU A 218 18.25 6.66 -18.95
C LEU A 218 17.24 7.65 -18.38
N ASP A 219 17.39 8.93 -18.71
CA ASP A 219 16.46 9.97 -18.29
C ASP A 219 16.04 10.93 -19.42
N SER A 220 15.07 11.77 -19.13
CA SER A 220 14.50 12.75 -20.06
C SER A 220 15.47 13.87 -20.48
N THR A 221 16.59 14.03 -19.77
CA THR A 221 17.65 14.98 -20.17
C THR A 221 18.59 14.42 -21.22
N GLY A 222 18.42 13.13 -21.57
CA GLY A 222 19.25 12.39 -22.53
C GLY A 222 20.50 11.80 -21.90
N ILE A 223 20.60 11.74 -20.57
CA ILE A 223 21.67 11.02 -19.90
C ILE A 223 21.41 9.52 -20.07
N PHE A 224 22.39 8.84 -20.67
CA PHE A 224 22.42 7.40 -20.84
C PHE A 224 23.67 6.84 -20.20
N ARG A 225 23.53 5.79 -19.38
CA ARG A 225 24.65 5.01 -18.83
C ARG A 225 24.33 3.53 -18.98
N LEU A 226 25.32 2.78 -19.37
CA LEU A 226 25.30 1.31 -19.41
C LEU A 226 26.66 0.82 -18.96
N ASN A 227 26.71 0.10 -17.85
CA ASN A 227 27.89 -0.59 -17.36
C ASN A 227 27.59 -2.10 -17.30
N VAL A 228 28.58 -2.93 -17.63
CA VAL A 228 28.46 -4.41 -17.59
C VAL A 228 29.74 -4.99 -17.02
#